data_3f7d946a6167ce621af262bdd097b906
#
_entry.id   3f7d946a6167ce621af262bdd097b906
#
_cell.length_a   1.000
_cell.length_b   1.000
_cell.length_c   1.000
_cell.angle_alpha   90.00
_cell.angle_beta   90.00
_cell.angle_gamma   90.00
#
_symmetry.space_group_name_H-M   'P 1'
#
loop_
_entity.id
_entity.type
_entity.pdbx_description
1 polymer ?
#
loop_
_entity_poly.entity_id
_entity_poly.type
_entity_poly.pdbx_seq_one_letter_code
_entity_poly.pdbx_strand_id
1 'polypeptide(L)'
;MAQFLRHTLERLLAHNCEVIAVGTTSVRTLESLYYMGLKVVQNPDIREEELHVNQWEPYEEGRCKMEDVRSVIQALLDWMIRKELTVLHSSTQIIIAPGYTYHIVKMLITNFHQPQSTLLLLVSAFVKGDWHKIYDYALAHDFRFLSYGDSSLLIPE
;
A
#
# COMPACT_ATOMS: atom_id res chain seq x y z
N MET A 1 -10.44 9.69 3.75
CA MET A 1 -10.33 9.11 5.11
C MET A 1 -10.47 7.60 4.99
N ALA A 2 -9.58 6.87 5.62
CA ALA A 2 -9.64 5.39 5.66
C ALA A 2 -9.91 4.94 7.11
N GLN A 3 -10.62 3.82 7.23
CA GLN A 3 -10.89 3.19 8.50
C GLN A 3 -10.22 1.82 8.51
N PHE A 4 -9.43 1.56 9.55
CA PHE A 4 -8.75 0.28 9.72
C PHE A 4 -9.24 -0.38 10.99
N LEU A 5 -9.83 -1.54 10.83
CA LEU A 5 -10.24 -2.35 11.99
C LEU A 5 -8.99 -2.98 12.64
N ARG A 6 -8.93 -2.97 13.97
CA ARG A 6 -7.88 -3.67 14.74
C ARG A 6 -7.74 -5.14 14.28
N HIS A 7 -8.86 -5.78 14.03
CA HIS A 7 -8.88 -7.17 13.52
C HIS A 7 -8.17 -7.34 12.17
N THR A 8 -8.16 -6.29 11.32
CA THR A 8 -7.40 -6.33 10.05
C THR A 8 -5.90 -6.45 10.31
N LEU A 9 -5.37 -5.70 11.27
CA LEU A 9 -3.94 -5.79 11.66
C LEU A 9 -3.59 -7.16 12.24
N GLU A 10 -4.48 -7.71 13.08
CA GLU A 10 -4.33 -9.07 13.63
C GLU A 10 -4.27 -10.12 12.52
N ARG A 11 -5.11 -10.00 11.50
CA ARG A 11 -5.10 -10.88 10.32
C ARG A 11 -3.84 -10.71 9.47
N LEU A 12 -3.39 -9.48 9.25
CA LEU A 12 -2.13 -9.22 8.54
C LEU A 12 -0.95 -9.94 9.22
N LEU A 13 -0.86 -9.83 10.54
CA LEU A 13 0.18 -10.50 11.32
C LEU A 13 0.08 -12.02 11.25
N ALA A 14 -1.14 -12.57 11.27
CA ALA A 14 -1.39 -14.01 11.14
C ALA A 14 -0.94 -14.57 9.78
N HIS A 15 -0.93 -13.73 8.73
CA HIS A 15 -0.50 -14.07 7.37
C HIS A 15 0.87 -13.48 6.99
N ASN A 16 1.75 -13.27 7.96
CA ASN A 16 3.11 -12.73 7.78
C ASN A 16 3.17 -11.36 7.09
N CYS A 17 2.10 -10.56 7.18
CA CYS A 17 1.97 -9.26 6.49
C CYS A 17 2.09 -9.36 4.97
N GLU A 18 1.70 -10.48 4.38
CA GLU A 18 1.71 -10.70 2.93
C GLU A 18 0.28 -10.74 2.40
N VAL A 19 -0.02 -9.91 1.41
CA VAL A 19 -1.39 -9.69 0.93
C VAL A 19 -1.44 -9.67 -0.59
N ILE A 20 -2.53 -10.22 -1.12
CA ILE A 20 -2.96 -9.98 -2.50
C ILE A 20 -3.95 -8.81 -2.46
N ALA A 21 -3.60 -7.69 -3.04
CA ALA A 21 -4.48 -6.53 -3.10
C ALA A 21 -5.37 -6.57 -4.35
N VAL A 22 -6.62 -6.22 -4.17
CA VAL A 22 -7.57 -6.03 -5.28
C VAL A 22 -7.87 -4.54 -5.40
N GLY A 23 -7.41 -3.94 -6.50
CA GLY A 23 -7.55 -2.52 -6.78
C GLY A 23 -6.45 -1.65 -6.19
N THR A 24 -6.18 -0.54 -6.85
CA THR A 24 -5.10 0.40 -6.50
C THR A 24 -5.37 1.16 -5.20
N THR A 25 -6.63 1.41 -4.87
CA THR A 25 -7.02 2.02 -3.58
C THR A 25 -6.65 1.11 -2.41
N SER A 26 -6.89 -0.19 -2.53
CA SER A 26 -6.49 -1.18 -1.53
C SER A 26 -4.98 -1.21 -1.34
N VAL A 27 -4.22 -1.15 -2.43
CA VAL A 27 -2.74 -1.07 -2.37
C VAL A 27 -2.29 0.13 -1.56
N ARG A 28 -2.76 1.32 -1.89
CA ARG A 28 -2.39 2.57 -1.18
C ARG A 28 -2.75 2.51 0.30
N THR A 29 -3.92 1.98 0.60
CA THR A 29 -4.42 1.85 1.97
C THR A 29 -3.53 0.89 2.78
N LEU A 30 -3.23 -0.28 2.23
CA LEU A 30 -2.40 -1.30 2.89
C LEU A 30 -0.96 -0.83 3.08
N GLU A 31 -0.33 -0.28 2.03
CA GLU A 31 1.03 0.23 2.11
C GLU A 31 1.16 1.41 3.10
N SER A 32 0.10 2.23 3.23
CA SER A 32 0.07 3.32 4.21
C SER A 32 0.14 2.83 5.66
N LEU A 33 -0.35 1.64 5.95
CA LEU A 33 -0.25 1.04 7.30
C LEU A 33 1.21 0.89 7.75
N TYR A 34 2.11 0.57 6.84
CA TYR A 34 3.53 0.50 7.13
C TYR A 34 4.07 1.85 7.63
N TYR A 35 3.73 2.95 6.97
CA TYR A 35 4.18 4.30 7.36
C TYR A 35 3.51 4.79 8.64
N MET A 36 2.26 4.44 8.87
CA MET A 36 1.57 4.71 10.14
C MET A 36 2.26 3.97 11.28
N GLY A 37 2.62 2.71 11.08
CA GLY A 37 3.37 1.92 12.05
C GLY A 37 4.77 2.47 12.32
N LEU A 38 5.49 2.95 11.29
CA LEU A 38 6.79 3.62 11.46
C LEU A 38 6.67 4.86 12.34
N LYS A 39 5.62 5.67 12.17
CA LYS A 39 5.37 6.84 13.03
C LYS A 39 5.17 6.44 14.49
N VAL A 40 4.46 5.36 14.73
CA VAL A 40 4.27 4.81 16.07
C VAL A 40 5.58 4.32 16.68
N VAL A 41 6.43 3.66 15.89
CA VAL A 41 7.77 3.22 16.33
C VAL A 41 8.64 4.42 16.73
N GLN A 42 8.57 5.50 15.96
CA GLN A 42 9.33 6.73 16.24
C GLN A 42 8.79 7.51 17.43
N ASN A 43 7.48 7.55 17.60
CA ASN A 43 6.79 8.24 18.69
C ASN A 43 5.62 7.38 19.20
N PRO A 44 5.83 6.55 20.24
CA PRO A 44 4.78 5.69 20.80
C PRO A 44 3.58 6.44 21.38
N ASP A 45 3.74 7.73 21.69
CA ASP A 45 2.67 8.58 22.24
C ASP A 45 1.96 9.43 21.18
N ILE A 46 2.23 9.16 19.89
CA ILE A 46 1.63 9.86 18.77
C ILE A 46 0.09 9.81 18.84
N ARG A 47 -0.56 10.92 18.47
CA ARG A 47 -2.02 10.99 18.42
C ARG A 47 -2.55 10.44 17.09
N GLU A 48 -3.80 10.00 17.10
CA GLU A 48 -4.45 9.43 15.89
C GLU A 48 -4.44 10.42 14.72
N GLU A 49 -4.65 11.71 14.97
CA GLU A 49 -4.68 12.74 13.95
C GLU A 49 -3.31 12.94 13.26
N GLU A 50 -2.23 12.55 13.93
CA GLU A 50 -0.86 12.69 13.43
C GLU A 50 -0.39 11.51 12.57
N LEU A 51 -1.21 10.47 12.44
CA LEU A 51 -0.91 9.27 11.65
C LEU A 51 -1.18 9.43 10.15
N HIS A 52 -1.66 10.60 9.71
CA HIS A 52 -1.82 10.90 8.29
C HIS A 52 -0.54 10.65 7.50
N VAL A 53 -0.65 9.99 6.35
CA VAL A 53 0.47 9.72 5.44
C VAL A 53 0.44 10.72 4.29
N ASN A 54 1.48 11.53 4.19
CA ASN A 54 1.63 12.54 3.14
C ASN A 54 2.00 11.92 1.79
N GLN A 55 1.76 12.68 0.74
CA GLN A 55 1.90 12.23 -0.65
C GLN A 55 3.29 11.67 -0.99
N TRP A 56 4.35 12.36 -0.58
CA TRP A 56 5.75 12.02 -0.89
C TRP A 56 6.50 11.42 0.29
N GLU A 57 5.80 11.16 1.36
CA GLU A 57 6.37 10.65 2.60
C GLU A 57 7.30 9.44 2.44
N PRO A 58 7.02 8.46 1.55
CA PRO A 58 7.92 7.33 1.35
C PRO A 58 9.30 7.70 0.79
N TYR A 59 9.44 8.88 0.19
CA TYR A 59 10.65 9.31 -0.53
C TYR A 59 11.45 10.38 0.21
N GLU A 60 11.03 10.79 1.39
CA GLU A 60 11.73 11.78 2.21
C GLU A 60 13.06 11.23 2.72
N GLU A 61 14.14 11.99 2.50
CA GLU A 61 15.48 11.64 2.99
C GLU A 61 15.55 11.74 4.53
N GLY A 62 16.36 10.90 5.16
CA GLY A 62 16.61 10.93 6.61
C GLY A 62 15.57 10.24 7.47
N ARG A 63 14.62 9.54 6.88
CA ARG A 63 13.72 8.66 7.62
C ARG A 63 14.45 7.46 8.20
N CYS A 64 13.99 7.03 9.37
CA CYS A 64 14.46 5.84 10.06
C CYS A 64 14.77 4.69 9.11
N LYS A 65 15.78 3.92 9.48
CA LYS A 65 16.08 2.63 8.85
C LYS A 65 14.79 1.90 8.57
N MET A 66 14.69 1.31 7.39
CA MET A 66 13.57 0.44 7.04
C MET A 66 13.46 -0.65 8.12
N GLU A 67 12.40 -0.56 8.89
CA GLU A 67 12.10 -1.55 9.93
C GLU A 67 11.42 -2.77 9.30
N ASP A 68 11.52 -3.90 9.97
CA ASP A 68 10.81 -5.11 9.58
C ASP A 68 9.30 -4.87 9.59
N VAL A 69 8.61 -5.24 8.51
CA VAL A 69 7.17 -5.01 8.31
C VAL A 69 6.34 -5.59 9.47
N ARG A 70 6.68 -6.79 9.91
CA ARG A 70 5.96 -7.46 11.00
C ARG A 70 6.08 -6.68 12.31
N SER A 71 7.28 -6.21 12.63
CA SER A 71 7.54 -5.39 13.82
C SER A 71 6.78 -4.07 13.79
N VAL A 72 6.72 -3.43 12.63
CA VAL A 72 6.00 -2.17 12.43
C VAL A 72 4.49 -2.34 12.58
N ILE A 73 3.93 -3.35 11.98
CA ILE A 73 2.48 -3.64 12.11
C ILE A 73 2.13 -4.06 13.53
N GLN A 74 3.00 -4.84 14.19
CA GLN A 74 2.81 -5.19 15.60
C GLN A 74 2.82 -3.94 16.50
N ALA A 75 3.73 -3.01 16.25
CA ALA A 75 3.78 -1.75 17.00
C ALA A 75 2.51 -0.92 16.81
N LEU A 76 1.97 -0.85 15.59
CA LEU A 76 0.71 -0.17 15.32
C LEU A 76 -0.47 -0.83 16.03
N LEU A 77 -0.53 -2.17 16.04
CA LEU A 77 -1.56 -2.92 16.75
C LEU A 77 -1.47 -2.68 18.27
N ASP A 78 -0.28 -2.75 18.85
CA ASP A 78 -0.05 -2.51 20.28
C ASP A 78 -0.42 -1.07 20.66
N TRP A 79 -0.14 -0.11 19.80
CA TRP A 79 -0.57 1.28 19.96
C TRP A 79 -2.10 1.41 19.99
N MET A 80 -2.81 0.75 19.07
CA MET A 80 -4.27 0.72 19.06
C MET A 80 -4.84 0.12 20.34
N ILE A 81 -4.24 -0.96 20.84
CA ILE A 81 -4.65 -1.62 22.08
C ILE A 81 -4.46 -0.68 23.27
N ARG A 82 -3.32 -0.01 23.38
CA ARG A 82 -3.04 0.96 24.46
C ARG A 82 -3.99 2.16 24.43
N LYS A 83 -4.39 2.61 23.25
CA LYS A 83 -5.36 3.70 23.05
C LYS A 83 -6.81 3.23 23.14
N GLU A 84 -7.03 1.94 23.40
CA GLU A 84 -8.38 1.33 23.47
C GLU A 84 -9.19 1.53 22.18
N LEU A 85 -8.51 1.58 21.02
CA LEU A 85 -9.13 1.75 19.72
C LEU A 85 -9.46 0.39 19.10
N THR A 86 -10.69 0.23 18.63
CA THR A 86 -11.12 -0.88 17.78
C THR A 86 -11.07 -0.53 16.30
N VAL A 87 -11.14 0.76 16.01
CA VAL A 87 -11.06 1.32 14.66
C VAL A 87 -10.06 2.46 14.67
N LEU A 88 -9.12 2.44 13.75
CA LEU A 88 -8.21 3.54 13.46
C LEU A 88 -8.77 4.39 12.32
N HIS A 89 -8.93 5.67 12.55
CA HIS A 89 -9.33 6.64 11.54
C HIS A 89 -8.11 7.44 11.11
N SER A 90 -7.73 7.31 9.87
CA SER A 90 -6.61 8.06 9.31
C SER A 90 -6.85 8.39 7.84
N SER A 91 -5.97 9.18 7.28
CA SER A 91 -6.00 9.51 5.86
C SER A 91 -4.65 9.26 5.23
N THR A 92 -4.66 8.99 3.94
CA THR A 92 -3.45 8.83 3.16
C THR A 92 -3.58 9.55 1.84
N GLN A 93 -2.51 10.19 1.42
CA GLN A 93 -2.34 10.78 0.10
C GLN A 93 -1.16 10.14 -0.63
N ILE A 94 -0.67 9.01 -0.12
CA ILE A 94 0.53 8.34 -0.64
C ILE A 94 0.50 8.20 -2.16
N ILE A 95 1.59 8.59 -2.82
CA ILE A 95 1.88 8.24 -4.21
C ILE A 95 2.87 7.09 -4.23
N ILE A 96 2.57 6.08 -5.04
CA ILE A 96 3.47 4.97 -5.32
C ILE A 96 3.98 5.15 -6.75
N ALA A 97 5.27 5.36 -6.88
CA ALA A 97 5.94 5.65 -8.14
C ALA A 97 7.13 4.71 -8.35
N PRO A 98 7.66 4.59 -9.57
CA PRO A 98 8.85 3.77 -9.84
C PRO A 98 9.98 4.02 -8.84
N GLY A 99 10.58 2.95 -8.33
CA GLY A 99 11.56 2.98 -7.24
C GLY A 99 10.98 2.71 -5.85
N TYR A 100 9.67 2.68 -5.69
CA TYR A 100 9.03 2.29 -4.44
C TYR A 100 9.24 0.81 -4.15
N THR A 101 9.56 0.49 -2.91
CA THR A 101 9.64 -0.89 -2.41
C THR A 101 8.35 -1.23 -1.68
N TYR A 102 7.62 -2.21 -2.17
CA TYR A 102 6.39 -2.69 -1.54
C TYR A 102 6.69 -3.47 -0.25
N HIS A 103 5.96 -3.17 0.81
CA HIS A 103 6.16 -3.77 2.13
C HIS A 103 5.14 -4.86 2.44
N ILE A 104 3.88 -4.65 2.09
CA ILE A 104 2.75 -5.51 2.46
C ILE A 104 2.17 -6.24 1.25
N VAL A 105 1.98 -5.52 0.14
CA VAL A 105 1.34 -6.07 -1.06
C VAL A 105 2.34 -6.91 -1.85
N LYS A 106 2.05 -8.19 -2.05
CA LYS A 106 2.89 -9.15 -2.79
C LYS A 106 2.35 -9.47 -4.18
N MET A 107 1.03 -9.39 -4.35
CA MET A 107 0.37 -9.58 -5.64
C MET A 107 -0.73 -8.53 -5.79
N LEU A 108 -1.02 -8.14 -7.02
CA LEU A 108 -2.00 -7.11 -7.32
C LEU A 108 -2.97 -7.58 -8.40
N ILE A 109 -4.26 -7.52 -8.10
CA ILE A 109 -5.32 -7.66 -9.10
C ILE A 109 -5.84 -6.26 -9.41
N THR A 110 -5.73 -5.83 -10.67
CA THR A 110 -6.16 -4.50 -11.09
C THR A 110 -6.64 -4.49 -12.54
N ASN A 111 -7.43 -3.49 -12.87
CA ASN A 111 -7.81 -3.20 -14.25
C ASN A 111 -6.63 -2.56 -15.02
N PHE A 112 -6.75 -2.48 -16.32
CA PHE A 112 -5.83 -1.71 -17.15
C PHE A 112 -6.15 -0.21 -17.07
N HIS A 113 -5.13 0.61 -16.84
CA HIS A 113 -5.25 2.06 -16.65
C HIS A 113 -4.78 2.82 -17.88
N GLN A 114 -5.30 4.05 -18.05
CA GLN A 114 -4.85 4.93 -19.14
C GLN A 114 -3.40 5.38 -18.93
N PRO A 115 -2.65 5.62 -20.03
CA PRO A 115 -1.36 6.30 -19.99
C PRO A 115 -1.45 7.63 -19.23
N GLN A 116 -0.34 8.05 -18.60
CA GLN A 116 -0.23 9.30 -17.83
C GLN A 116 -1.10 9.37 -16.56
N SER A 117 -1.67 8.25 -16.13
CA SER A 117 -2.38 8.18 -14.86
C SER A 117 -1.42 7.87 -13.70
N THR A 118 -1.67 8.45 -12.51
CA THR A 118 -0.91 8.11 -11.29
C THR A 118 -1.07 6.65 -10.90
N LEU A 119 -2.15 6.00 -11.34
CA LEU A 119 -2.41 4.58 -11.13
C LEU A 119 -1.44 3.71 -11.93
N LEU A 120 -1.05 4.16 -13.12
CA LEU A 120 -0.03 3.47 -13.94
C LEU A 120 1.36 3.58 -13.31
N LEU A 121 1.68 4.66 -12.62
CA LEU A 121 2.91 4.77 -11.84
C LEU A 121 3.00 3.69 -10.75
N LEU A 122 1.89 3.43 -10.08
CA LEU A 122 1.78 2.37 -9.07
C LEU A 122 2.03 0.99 -9.69
N VAL A 123 1.39 0.70 -10.83
CA VAL A 123 1.60 -0.55 -11.57
C VAL A 123 3.04 -0.68 -12.04
N SER A 124 3.62 0.39 -12.61
CA SER A 124 5.01 0.42 -13.04
C SER A 124 5.99 0.14 -11.91
N ALA A 125 5.75 0.72 -10.74
CA ALA A 125 6.54 0.44 -9.53
C ALA A 125 6.42 -1.03 -9.12
N PHE A 126 5.23 -1.60 -9.22
CA PHE A 126 4.95 -2.97 -8.81
C PHE A 126 5.67 -4.01 -9.69
N VAL A 127 5.66 -3.82 -10.99
CA VAL A 127 6.30 -4.72 -11.98
C VAL A 127 7.70 -4.28 -12.39
N LYS A 128 8.32 -3.38 -11.63
CA LYS A 128 9.70 -2.90 -11.85
C LYS A 128 9.99 -2.41 -13.29
N GLY A 129 9.02 -1.73 -13.89
CA GLY A 129 9.15 -1.16 -15.23
C GLY A 129 8.66 -2.04 -16.39
N ASP A 130 8.31 -3.29 -16.16
CA ASP A 130 7.82 -4.20 -17.23
C ASP A 130 6.37 -3.94 -17.67
N TRP A 131 5.76 -2.88 -17.19
CA TRP A 131 4.38 -2.53 -17.52
C TRP A 131 4.16 -2.35 -19.04
N HIS A 132 5.16 -1.90 -19.79
CA HIS A 132 5.07 -1.77 -21.25
C HIS A 132 4.75 -3.11 -21.93
N LYS A 133 5.47 -4.18 -21.55
CA LYS A 133 5.23 -5.53 -22.12
C LYS A 133 3.80 -6.00 -21.84
N ILE A 134 3.32 -5.76 -20.63
CA ILE A 134 1.97 -6.16 -20.20
C ILE A 134 0.91 -5.41 -20.99
N TYR A 135 1.08 -4.09 -21.14
CA TYR A 135 0.12 -3.23 -21.83
C TYR A 135 0.17 -3.42 -23.35
N ASP A 136 1.33 -3.63 -23.94
CA ASP A 136 1.48 -3.97 -25.35
C ASP A 136 0.78 -5.27 -25.69
N TYR A 137 0.92 -6.29 -24.83
CA TYR A 137 0.19 -7.55 -24.96
C TYR A 137 -1.33 -7.32 -24.88
N ALA A 138 -1.80 -6.57 -23.91
CA ALA A 138 -3.21 -6.30 -23.73
C ALA A 138 -3.81 -5.55 -24.94
N LEU A 139 -3.10 -4.56 -25.48
CA LEU A 139 -3.52 -3.84 -26.68
C LEU A 139 -3.55 -4.71 -27.93
N ALA A 140 -2.57 -5.60 -28.08
CA ALA A 140 -2.49 -6.53 -29.23
C ALA A 140 -3.59 -7.62 -29.20
N HIS A 141 -4.21 -7.87 -28.04
CA HIS A 141 -5.20 -8.92 -27.83
C HIS A 141 -6.60 -8.35 -27.49
N ASP A 142 -6.87 -7.10 -27.83
CA ASP A 142 -8.17 -6.44 -27.67
C ASP A 142 -8.70 -6.45 -26.23
N PHE A 143 -7.82 -6.37 -25.22
CA PHE A 143 -8.23 -6.25 -23.82
C PHE A 143 -8.89 -4.87 -23.58
N ARG A 144 -9.95 -4.90 -22.79
CA ARG A 144 -10.70 -3.70 -22.41
C ARG A 144 -10.03 -3.01 -21.23
N PHE A 145 -10.02 -1.68 -21.28
CA PHE A 145 -9.41 -0.82 -20.27
C PHE A 145 -10.45 -0.20 -19.34
N LEU A 146 -9.99 0.41 -18.25
CA LEU A 146 -10.78 1.10 -17.23
C LEU A 146 -11.65 0.16 -16.37
N SER A 147 -12.52 0.76 -15.54
CA SER A 147 -13.22 0.07 -14.44
C SER A 147 -14.18 -1.05 -14.90
N TYR A 148 -14.66 -0.99 -16.12
CA TYR A 148 -15.52 -2.04 -16.70
C TYR A 148 -14.78 -2.91 -17.71
N GLY A 149 -13.47 -2.84 -17.69
CA GLY A 149 -12.60 -3.59 -18.57
C GLY A 149 -12.16 -4.92 -18.00
N ASP A 150 -11.15 -5.48 -18.66
CA ASP A 150 -10.49 -6.70 -18.22
C ASP A 150 -9.57 -6.42 -17.03
N SER A 151 -9.26 -7.45 -16.27
CA SER A 151 -8.37 -7.37 -15.10
C SER A 151 -7.12 -8.19 -15.33
N SER A 152 -6.05 -7.79 -14.67
CA SER A 152 -4.79 -8.52 -14.64
C SER A 152 -4.41 -8.92 -13.20
N LEU A 153 -3.81 -10.09 -13.06
CA LEU A 153 -3.10 -10.50 -11.86
C LEU A 153 -1.61 -10.25 -12.07
N LEU A 154 -1.04 -9.35 -11.31
CA LEU A 154 0.37 -9.00 -11.37
C LEU A 154 1.12 -9.70 -10.25
N ILE A 155 2.16 -10.43 -10.63
CA ILE A 155 3.06 -11.15 -9.71
C ILE A 155 4.47 -10.67 -10.04
N PRO A 156 5.10 -9.83 -9.19
CA PRO A 156 6.46 -9.38 -9.44
C PRO A 156 7.46 -10.54 -9.24
N GLU A 157 8.52 -10.54 -10.03
CA GLU A 157 9.66 -11.44 -9.89
C GLU A 157 10.55 -11.08 -8.70
#